data_a959fede02c1d31badf549182c7975b4
#
_entry.id   a959fede02c1d31badf549182c7975b4
#
_cell.length_a   1.000
_cell.length_b   1.000
_cell.length_c   1.000
_cell.angle_alpha   90.00
_cell.angle_beta   90.00
_cell.angle_gamma   90.00
#
_symmetry.space_group_name_H-M   'P 1'
#
loop_
_entity.id
_entity.type
_entity.pdbx_description
1 polymer ?
#
loop_
_entity_poly.entity_id
_entity_poly.type
_entity_poly.pdbx_seq_one_letter_code
_entity_poly.pdbx_strand_id
1 'polypeptide(L)'
;MIVDTSAMVAIFYGEPEAADFTQRIHSAAITRMSVANYLELSMVIEKQLGPEGTRQAETFIRRSAIIIEPVTIEQGNLARQAFLDFGKGRHKAGLNFGDCFAYALPKDLDEPLLFKGNDFAATDIRSAA
;
A
#
# COMPACT_ATOMS: atom_id res chain seq x y z
N MET A 1 11.02 -2.34 -1.54
CA MET A 1 10.01 -1.25 -1.46
C MET A 1 8.65 -1.89 -1.26
N ILE A 2 7.86 -1.30 -0.38
CA ILE A 2 6.49 -1.75 -0.12
C ILE A 2 5.54 -0.76 -0.79
N VAL A 3 4.40 -1.24 -1.29
CA VAL A 3 3.43 -0.38 -1.97
C VAL A 3 2.09 -0.40 -1.23
N ASP A 4 1.54 0.80 -0.98
CA ASP A 4 0.22 0.96 -0.36
C ASP A 4 -0.88 0.93 -1.43
N THR A 5 -2.10 0.59 -1.01
CA THR A 5 -3.30 0.67 -1.85
C THR A 5 -3.42 2.02 -2.55
N SER A 6 -3.12 3.13 -1.85
CA SER A 6 -3.23 4.49 -2.39
C SER A 6 -2.36 4.71 -3.62
N ALA A 7 -1.16 4.15 -3.64
CA ALA A 7 -0.25 4.27 -4.78
C ALA A 7 -0.76 3.48 -5.98
N MET A 8 -1.29 2.29 -5.74
CA MET A 8 -1.85 1.46 -6.81
C MET A 8 -3.10 2.09 -7.41
N VAL A 9 -3.99 2.63 -6.57
CA VAL A 9 -5.18 3.35 -7.02
C VAL A 9 -4.78 4.54 -7.88
N ALA A 10 -3.77 5.30 -7.48
CA ALA A 10 -3.27 6.44 -8.27
C ALA A 10 -2.82 5.99 -9.66
N ILE A 11 -2.14 4.85 -9.76
CA ILE A 11 -1.70 4.28 -11.05
C ILE A 11 -2.90 3.90 -11.92
N PHE A 12 -3.85 3.14 -11.37
CA PHE A 12 -4.98 2.63 -12.16
C PHE A 12 -5.99 3.71 -12.54
N TYR A 13 -6.08 4.79 -11.76
CA TYR A 13 -6.96 5.92 -12.08
C TYR A 13 -6.27 6.98 -12.95
N GLY A 14 -5.00 6.79 -13.30
CA GLY A 14 -4.26 7.75 -14.11
C GLY A 14 -4.07 9.10 -13.44
N GLU A 15 -3.90 9.09 -12.12
CA GLU A 15 -3.67 10.33 -11.37
C GLU A 15 -2.29 10.93 -11.68
N PRO A 16 -2.03 12.20 -11.32
CA PRO A 16 -0.76 12.86 -11.68
C PRO A 16 0.50 12.09 -11.28
N GLU A 17 0.46 11.32 -10.19
CA GLU A 17 1.59 10.55 -9.70
C GLU A 17 1.79 9.22 -10.43
N ALA A 18 0.85 8.80 -11.30
CA ALA A 18 0.83 7.45 -11.88
C ALA A 18 2.14 7.08 -12.59
N ALA A 19 2.67 7.97 -13.42
CA ALA A 19 3.90 7.72 -14.19
C ALA A 19 5.11 7.57 -13.25
N ASP A 20 5.24 8.45 -12.27
CA ASP A 20 6.33 8.40 -11.29
C ASP A 20 6.25 7.14 -10.44
N PHE A 21 5.07 6.80 -9.94
CA PHE A 21 4.88 5.60 -9.13
C PHE A 21 5.17 4.32 -9.91
N THR A 22 4.71 4.24 -11.15
CA THR A 22 5.02 3.12 -12.04
C THR A 22 6.53 2.98 -12.24
N GLN A 23 7.21 4.09 -12.50
CA GLN A 23 8.65 4.10 -12.68
C GLN A 23 9.40 3.61 -11.42
N ARG A 24 8.96 4.04 -10.25
CA ARG A 24 9.56 3.61 -8.98
C ARG A 24 9.39 2.12 -8.75
N ILE A 25 8.21 1.57 -9.06
CA ILE A 25 7.95 0.13 -8.96
C ILE A 25 8.89 -0.64 -9.90
N HIS A 26 9.02 -0.19 -11.15
CA HIS A 26 9.86 -0.88 -12.14
C HIS A 26 11.35 -0.75 -11.85
N SER A 27 11.77 0.31 -11.17
CA SER A 27 13.17 0.54 -10.82
C SER A 27 13.59 -0.15 -9.53
N ALA A 28 12.66 -0.51 -8.67
CA ALA A 28 12.96 -1.19 -7.42
C ALA A 28 13.42 -2.63 -7.69
N ALA A 29 14.42 -3.10 -6.94
CA ALA A 29 14.90 -4.47 -7.05
C ALA A 29 13.78 -5.47 -6.72
N ILE A 30 13.03 -5.20 -5.65
CA ILE A 30 11.89 -6.01 -5.21
C ILE A 30 10.79 -5.07 -4.73
N THR A 31 9.56 -5.32 -5.17
CA THR A 31 8.38 -4.61 -4.70
C THR A 31 7.42 -5.60 -4.06
N ARG A 32 6.92 -5.28 -2.86
CA ARG A 32 6.01 -6.11 -2.09
C ARG A 32 4.76 -5.35 -1.70
N MET A 33 3.67 -6.08 -1.49
CA MET A 33 2.41 -5.54 -1.02
C MET A 33 1.79 -6.50 -0.01
N SER A 34 1.27 -5.98 1.10
CA SER A 34 0.53 -6.80 2.06
C SER A 34 -0.71 -7.39 1.40
N VAL A 35 -1.00 -8.67 1.68
CA VAL A 35 -2.22 -9.32 1.19
C VAL A 35 -3.48 -8.59 1.66
N ALA A 36 -3.46 -7.97 2.83
CA ALA A 36 -4.59 -7.17 3.32
C ALA A 36 -4.85 -5.97 2.41
N ASN A 37 -3.81 -5.28 1.99
CA ASN A 37 -3.91 -4.15 1.06
C ASN A 37 -4.22 -4.61 -0.37
N TYR A 38 -3.71 -5.77 -0.77
CA TYR A 38 -4.08 -6.39 -2.04
C TYR A 38 -5.59 -6.67 -2.12
N LEU A 39 -6.17 -7.21 -1.05
CA LEU A 39 -7.62 -7.43 -0.98
C LEU A 39 -8.38 -6.11 -1.03
N GLU A 40 -7.95 -5.11 -0.25
CA GLU A 40 -8.54 -3.77 -0.26
C GLU A 40 -8.53 -3.17 -1.66
N LEU A 41 -7.38 -3.23 -2.34
CA LEU A 41 -7.23 -2.78 -3.72
C LEU A 41 -8.19 -3.51 -4.66
N SER A 42 -8.27 -4.83 -4.53
CA SER A 42 -9.14 -5.66 -5.37
C SER A 42 -10.60 -5.26 -5.24
N MET A 43 -11.04 -4.98 -4.02
CA MET A 43 -12.42 -4.53 -3.75
C MET A 43 -12.68 -3.14 -4.34
N VAL A 44 -11.74 -2.22 -4.18
CA VAL A 44 -11.87 -0.85 -4.73
C VAL A 44 -11.93 -0.89 -6.26
N ILE A 45 -11.02 -1.61 -6.90
CA ILE A 45 -10.94 -1.68 -8.36
C ILE A 45 -12.18 -2.36 -8.95
N GLU A 46 -12.62 -3.47 -8.38
CA GLU A 46 -13.83 -4.16 -8.86
C GLU A 46 -15.06 -3.25 -8.75
N LYS A 47 -15.21 -2.56 -7.64
CA LYS A 47 -16.34 -1.66 -7.40
C LYS A 47 -16.35 -0.46 -8.36
N GLN A 48 -15.19 0.13 -8.62
CA GLN A 48 -15.09 1.37 -9.39
C GLN A 48 -14.90 1.15 -10.89
N LEU A 49 -14.17 0.11 -11.28
CA LEU A 49 -13.76 -0.13 -12.66
C LEU A 49 -14.28 -1.46 -13.23
N GLY A 50 -14.92 -2.29 -12.40
CA GLY A 50 -15.52 -3.55 -12.82
C GLY A 50 -14.52 -4.64 -13.20
N PRO A 51 -15.00 -5.73 -13.85
CA PRO A 51 -14.15 -6.89 -14.18
C PRO A 51 -12.96 -6.56 -15.07
N GLU A 52 -13.10 -5.62 -15.98
CA GLU A 52 -11.99 -5.20 -16.85
C GLU A 52 -10.89 -4.53 -16.06
N GLY A 53 -11.25 -3.64 -15.12
CA GLY A 53 -10.30 -3.01 -14.22
C GLY A 53 -9.57 -4.04 -13.36
N THR A 54 -10.29 -5.03 -12.86
CA THR A 54 -9.70 -6.14 -12.08
C THR A 54 -8.66 -6.90 -12.90
N ARG A 55 -8.97 -7.23 -14.16
CA ARG A 55 -8.01 -7.91 -15.05
C ARG A 55 -6.76 -7.07 -15.30
N GLN A 56 -6.93 -5.76 -15.51
CA GLN A 56 -5.81 -4.84 -15.71
C GLN A 56 -4.92 -4.77 -14.47
N ALA A 57 -5.53 -4.72 -13.28
CA ALA A 57 -4.81 -4.69 -12.01
C ALA A 57 -4.01 -5.98 -11.79
N GLU A 58 -4.62 -7.13 -12.03
CA GLU A 58 -3.95 -8.44 -11.93
C GLU A 58 -2.77 -8.53 -12.90
N THR A 59 -2.96 -8.07 -14.13
CA THR A 59 -1.90 -8.05 -15.15
C THR A 59 -0.74 -7.15 -14.73
N PHE A 60 -1.04 -5.97 -14.22
CA PHE A 60 -0.01 -5.02 -13.76
C PHE A 60 0.82 -5.64 -12.62
N ILE A 61 0.15 -6.21 -11.62
CA ILE A 61 0.81 -6.83 -10.47
C ILE A 61 1.73 -7.96 -10.92
N ARG A 62 1.26 -8.83 -11.82
CA ARG A 62 2.04 -9.94 -12.34
C ARG A 62 3.24 -9.46 -13.15
N ARG A 63 3.03 -8.55 -14.11
CA ARG A 63 4.09 -8.03 -14.97
C ARG A 63 5.13 -7.21 -14.22
N SER A 64 4.71 -6.51 -13.18
CA SER A 64 5.62 -5.75 -12.31
C SER A 64 6.29 -6.62 -11.26
N ALA A 65 5.98 -7.91 -11.22
CA ALA A 65 6.53 -8.89 -10.27
C ALA A 65 6.35 -8.45 -8.81
N ILE A 66 5.23 -7.80 -8.49
CA ILE A 66 4.91 -7.40 -7.12
C ILE A 66 4.60 -8.67 -6.32
N ILE A 67 5.33 -8.86 -5.23
CA ILE A 67 5.15 -10.01 -4.34
C ILE A 67 4.07 -9.67 -3.32
N ILE A 68 3.03 -10.50 -3.26
CA ILE A 68 1.98 -10.36 -2.25
C ILE A 68 2.42 -11.14 -1.01
N GLU A 69 2.60 -10.42 0.10
CA GLU A 69 3.09 -10.99 1.35
C GLU A 69 1.94 -11.32 2.29
N PRO A 70 1.99 -12.48 2.98
CA PRO A 70 0.99 -12.78 4.00
C PRO A 70 1.13 -11.85 5.21
N VAL A 71 0.04 -11.64 5.93
CA VAL A 71 0.08 -10.96 7.23
C VAL A 71 0.47 -11.97 8.29
N THR A 72 1.62 -11.76 8.91
CA THR A 72 2.09 -12.57 10.03
C THR A 72 1.53 -12.06 11.35
N ILE A 73 1.69 -12.85 12.42
CA ILE A 73 1.30 -12.41 13.77
C ILE A 73 2.12 -11.19 14.20
N GLU A 74 3.42 -11.16 13.88
CA GLU A 74 4.26 -9.98 14.16
C GLU A 74 3.72 -8.74 13.46
N GLN A 75 3.34 -8.87 12.19
CA GLN A 75 2.74 -7.74 11.45
C GLN A 75 1.39 -7.34 12.05
N GLY A 76 0.60 -8.30 12.50
CA GLY A 76 -0.65 -8.01 13.20
C GLY A 76 -0.42 -7.18 14.46
N ASN A 77 0.61 -7.50 15.22
CA ASN A 77 0.98 -6.73 16.41
C ASN A 77 1.52 -5.35 16.06
N LEU A 78 2.31 -5.22 15.00
CA LEU A 78 2.77 -3.93 14.49
C LEU A 78 1.60 -3.07 14.01
N ALA A 79 0.62 -3.66 13.33
CA ALA A 79 -0.59 -2.97 12.89
C ALA A 79 -1.42 -2.47 14.08
N ARG A 80 -1.56 -3.29 15.11
CA ARG A 80 -2.24 -2.89 16.35
C ARG A 80 -1.54 -1.71 17.00
N GLN A 81 -0.21 -1.76 17.10
CA GLN A 81 0.57 -0.66 17.66
C GLN A 81 0.44 0.61 16.81
N ALA A 82 0.43 0.46 15.48
CA ALA A 82 0.22 1.58 14.56
C ALA A 82 -1.11 2.30 14.84
N PHE A 83 -2.18 1.54 15.09
CA PHE A 83 -3.46 2.13 15.46
C PHE A 83 -3.38 2.89 16.79
N LEU A 84 -2.72 2.31 17.80
CA LEU A 84 -2.57 2.98 19.10
C LEU A 84 -1.79 4.29 18.97
N ASP A 85 -0.76 4.33 18.14
CA ASP A 85 0.12 5.49 18.01
C ASP A 85 -0.38 6.52 16.98
N PHE A 86 -0.99 6.08 15.89
CA PHE A 86 -1.30 6.93 14.72
C PHE A 86 -2.73 6.78 14.21
N GLY A 87 -3.59 6.03 14.89
CA GLY A 87 -4.90 5.66 14.41
C GLY A 87 -5.90 6.80 14.31
N LYS A 88 -6.91 6.59 13.47
CA LYS A 88 -8.03 7.50 13.30
C LYS A 88 -8.74 7.73 14.64
N GLY A 89 -8.96 9.02 14.97
CA GLY A 89 -9.54 9.43 16.25
C GLY A 89 -8.53 9.51 17.38
N ARG A 90 -7.26 9.16 17.16
CA ARG A 90 -6.19 9.17 18.16
C ARG A 90 -5.02 10.07 17.80
N HIS A 91 -4.72 10.22 16.51
CA HIS A 91 -3.57 10.96 16.01
C HIS A 91 -3.93 11.64 14.69
N LYS A 92 -3.22 12.73 14.36
CA LYS A 92 -3.47 13.49 13.12
C LYS A 92 -3.24 12.67 11.85
N ALA A 93 -2.40 11.63 11.89
CA ALA A 93 -2.21 10.73 10.76
C ALA A 93 -3.50 10.00 10.40
N GLY A 94 -4.32 9.67 11.39
CA GLY A 94 -5.65 9.12 11.19
C GLY A 94 -5.66 7.77 10.47
N LEU A 95 -4.70 6.87 10.77
CA LEU A 95 -4.61 5.59 10.10
C LEU A 95 -5.89 4.77 10.30
N ASN A 96 -6.48 4.31 9.21
CA ASN A 96 -7.62 3.40 9.23
C ASN A 96 -7.14 1.94 9.27
N PHE A 97 -8.09 0.99 9.20
CA PHE A 97 -7.77 -0.44 9.27
C PHE A 97 -6.76 -0.87 8.20
N GLY A 98 -7.01 -0.52 6.94
CA GLY A 98 -6.10 -0.85 5.83
C GLY A 98 -4.72 -0.21 5.97
N ASP A 99 -4.68 1.04 6.41
CA ASP A 99 -3.43 1.78 6.61
C ASP A 99 -2.53 1.10 7.64
N CYS A 100 -3.12 0.49 8.67
CA CYS A 100 -2.33 -0.19 9.70
C CYS A 100 -1.54 -1.38 9.13
N PHE A 101 -2.08 -2.10 8.15
CA PHE A 101 -1.35 -3.17 7.47
C PHE A 101 -0.26 -2.62 6.56
N ALA A 102 -0.54 -1.50 5.87
CA ALA A 102 0.46 -0.84 5.03
C ALA A 102 1.60 -0.23 5.86
N TYR A 103 1.35 0.10 7.12
CA TYR A 103 2.38 0.48 8.08
C TYR A 103 3.19 -0.73 8.55
N ALA A 104 2.50 -1.83 8.86
CA ALA A 104 3.11 -3.00 9.49
C ALA A 104 4.17 -3.68 8.61
N LEU A 105 3.89 -3.86 7.32
CA LEU A 105 4.82 -4.57 6.43
C LEU A 105 6.15 -3.82 6.25
N PRO A 106 6.17 -2.52 5.95
CA PRO A 106 7.45 -1.80 5.85
C PRO A 106 8.21 -1.74 7.18
N LYS A 107 7.51 -1.70 8.32
CA LYS A 107 8.17 -1.75 9.63
C LYS A 107 8.80 -3.11 9.89
N ASP A 108 8.10 -4.19 9.56
CA ASP A 108 8.59 -5.55 9.75
C ASP A 108 9.82 -5.83 8.89
N LEU A 109 9.83 -5.38 7.65
CA LEU A 109 10.90 -5.63 6.70
C LEU A 109 11.96 -4.52 6.66
N ASP A 110 11.76 -3.42 7.39
CA ASP A 110 12.62 -2.24 7.37
C ASP A 110 12.81 -1.69 5.95
N GLU A 111 11.70 -1.51 5.24
CA GLU A 111 11.70 -0.99 3.88
C GLU A 111 10.83 0.26 3.77
N PRO A 112 11.08 1.14 2.78
CA PRO A 112 10.23 2.31 2.55
C PRO A 112 8.90 1.93 1.94
N LEU A 113 7.90 2.81 2.12
CA LEU A 113 6.54 2.66 1.60
C LEU A 113 6.27 3.67 0.49
N LEU A 114 5.77 3.19 -0.64
CA LEU A 114 5.23 4.03 -1.71
C LEU A 114 3.74 4.27 -1.44
N PHE A 115 3.37 5.52 -1.25
CA PHE A 115 1.99 5.92 -0.93
C PHE A 115 1.67 7.28 -1.51
N LYS A 116 0.38 7.54 -1.70
CA LYS A 116 -0.15 8.86 -2.03
C LYS A 116 -0.89 9.43 -0.83
N GLY A 117 -0.77 10.74 -0.62
CA GLY A 117 -1.47 11.45 0.46
C GLY A 117 -0.58 11.73 1.65
N ASN A 118 -1.20 12.19 2.74
CA ASN A 118 -0.49 12.70 3.92
C ASN A 118 -0.55 11.77 5.14
N ASP A 119 -1.30 10.68 5.08
CA ASP A 119 -1.56 9.84 6.25
C ASP A 119 -0.25 9.28 6.83
N PHE A 120 0.58 8.67 5.98
CA PHE A 120 1.85 8.10 6.43
C PHE A 120 2.93 9.16 6.64
N ALA A 121 2.80 10.33 6.02
CA ALA A 121 3.78 11.42 6.20
C ALA A 121 3.86 11.91 7.64
N ALA A 122 2.78 11.75 8.41
CA ALA A 122 2.73 12.13 9.83
C ALA A 122 3.20 11.00 10.76
N THR A 123 3.66 9.88 10.21
CA THR A 123 4.17 8.73 10.96
C THR A 123 5.69 8.62 10.82
N ASP A 124 6.27 7.59 11.40
CA ASP A 124 7.70 7.28 11.28
C ASP A 124 8.05 6.39 10.08
N ILE A 125 7.09 6.13 9.19
CA ILE A 125 7.33 5.36 7.97
C ILE A 125 8.21 6.19 7.01
N ARG A 126 9.24 5.55 6.44
CA ARG A 126 10.05 6.18 5.40
C ARG A 126 9.30 6.15 4.08
N SER A 127 9.23 7.29 3.41
CA SER A 127 8.62 7.39 2.09
C SER A 127 9.58 6.86 1.01
N ALA A 128 9.04 6.13 0.05
CA ALA A 128 9.77 5.68 -1.14
C ALA A 128 9.77 6.72 -2.27
N ALA A 129 8.99 7.78 -2.12
CA ALA A 129 8.86 8.84 -3.12
C ALA A 129 9.65 10.09 -2.75
#